data_6991d80779f882e939921962f108d46a
#
_entry.id   6991d80779f882e939921962f108d46a
#
_cell.length_a   1.000
_cell.length_b   1.000
_cell.length_c   1.000
_cell.angle_alpha   90.00
_cell.angle_beta   90.00
_cell.angle_gamma   90.00
#
_symmetry.space_group_name_H-M   'P 1'
#
loop_
_entity.id
_entity.type
_entity.pdbx_description
1 polymer ?
#
loop_
_entity_poly.entity_id
_entity_poly.type
_entity_poly.pdbx_seq_one_letter_code
_entity_poly.pdbx_strand_id
1 'polypeptide(L)'
;GLFQRLALSRNKEEVLTLSRQGQEIQNPQDIVKDPFVLEFVGIPEKQVYLEGELEDRLIANLQDFLLELGKGFAFIGRQYKINIGSRHFYVDLVFYHRILKCFVLIDLKRGEIEHNDIGQMNLYLNYFKKEENTEGDNEPIGIVLGAYKDKVLIEYATQGISNQLFVSRYQLYLPDKKQLQ
;
A
#
# COMPACT_ATOMS: atom_id res chain seq x y z
N GLY A 1 17.95 9.02 -15.90
CA GLY A 1 16.92 9.06 -14.91
C GLY A 1 16.93 10.35 -14.10
N LEU A 2 15.95 10.48 -13.26
CA LEU A 2 15.74 11.66 -12.43
C LEU A 2 16.94 11.97 -11.54
N PHE A 3 17.58 10.94 -11.00
CA PHE A 3 18.77 11.09 -10.16
C PHE A 3 19.96 11.65 -10.91
N GLN A 4 20.12 11.29 -12.18
CA GLN A 4 21.16 11.86 -13.02
C GLN A 4 20.92 13.34 -13.29
N ARG A 5 19.66 13.72 -13.49
CA ARG A 5 19.28 15.14 -13.63
C ARG A 5 19.56 15.92 -12.36
N LEU A 6 19.29 15.34 -11.20
CA LEU A 6 19.59 15.95 -9.92
C LEU A 6 21.10 16.20 -9.74
N ALA A 7 21.93 15.23 -10.13
CA ALA A 7 23.38 15.35 -10.03
C ALA A 7 23.96 16.41 -10.97
N LEU A 8 23.31 16.66 -12.10
CA LEU A 8 23.77 17.62 -13.10
C LEU A 8 23.17 19.02 -12.93
N SER A 9 22.17 19.16 -12.05
CA SER A 9 21.49 20.42 -11.86
C SER A 9 22.28 21.39 -11.00
N ARG A 10 22.31 22.66 -11.42
CA ARG A 10 22.88 23.74 -10.61
C ARG A 10 21.98 24.17 -9.48
N ASN A 11 20.69 23.85 -9.54
CA ASN A 11 19.69 24.23 -8.56
C ASN A 11 18.97 22.99 -8.06
N LYS A 12 19.59 22.37 -7.04
CA LYS A 12 19.04 21.14 -6.43
C LYS A 12 17.65 21.31 -5.85
N GLU A 13 17.36 22.48 -5.26
CA GLU A 13 16.05 22.74 -4.65
C GLU A 13 14.95 22.81 -5.70
N GLU A 14 15.23 23.46 -6.82
CA GLU A 14 14.27 23.56 -7.92
C GLU A 14 14.01 22.19 -8.55
N VAL A 15 15.06 21.40 -8.75
CA VAL A 15 14.94 20.05 -9.30
C VAL A 15 14.24 19.14 -8.31
N LEU A 16 14.50 19.27 -7.02
CA LEU A 16 13.77 18.53 -5.98
C LEU A 16 12.30 18.91 -5.95
N THR A 17 11.98 20.17 -6.11
CA THR A 17 10.59 20.64 -6.20
C THR A 17 9.91 20.08 -7.44
N LEU A 18 10.58 20.13 -8.59
CA LEU A 18 10.10 19.53 -9.83
C LEU A 18 9.94 18.01 -9.69
N SER A 19 10.89 17.36 -9.02
CA SER A 19 10.81 15.94 -8.73
C SER A 19 9.60 15.60 -7.86
N ARG A 20 9.33 16.40 -6.84
CA ARG A 20 8.15 16.22 -5.99
C ARG A 20 6.87 16.50 -6.76
N GLN A 21 6.86 17.50 -7.63
CA GLN A 21 5.73 17.79 -8.51
C GLN A 21 5.59 16.75 -9.61
N GLY A 22 6.71 16.24 -10.14
CA GLY A 22 6.74 15.14 -11.10
C GLY A 22 6.34 13.80 -10.50
N GLN A 23 6.29 13.72 -9.17
CA GLN A 23 5.71 12.59 -8.45
C GLN A 23 4.24 12.80 -8.14
N GLU A 24 3.60 13.81 -8.75
CA GLU A 24 2.16 13.92 -8.70
C GLU A 24 1.54 12.63 -9.21
N ILE A 25 0.61 12.12 -8.43
CA ILE A 25 -0.05 10.87 -8.73
C ILE A 25 -1.00 11.09 -9.90
N GLN A 26 -0.69 10.47 -11.04
CA GLN A 26 -1.51 10.53 -12.23
C GLN A 26 -2.07 9.17 -12.61
N ASN A 27 -1.36 8.10 -12.24
CA ASN A 27 -1.70 6.72 -12.59
C ASN A 27 -1.70 5.84 -11.34
N PRO A 28 -2.45 4.73 -11.34
CA PRO A 28 -2.46 3.80 -10.20
C PRO A 28 -1.07 3.32 -9.78
N GLN A 29 -0.15 3.12 -10.71
CA GLN A 29 1.21 2.67 -10.43
C GLN A 29 1.99 3.67 -9.57
N ASP A 30 1.62 4.94 -9.63
CA ASP A 30 2.37 6.00 -8.94
C ASP A 30 2.22 5.93 -7.42
N ILE A 31 1.17 5.27 -6.91
CA ILE A 31 0.99 5.09 -5.47
C ILE A 31 1.64 3.81 -4.95
N VAL A 32 2.11 2.93 -5.83
CA VAL A 32 2.68 1.64 -5.44
C VAL A 32 4.18 1.75 -5.27
N LYS A 33 4.67 1.35 -4.11
CA LYS A 33 6.10 1.23 -3.80
C LYS A 33 6.46 -0.25 -3.71
N ASP A 34 7.70 -0.61 -4.06
CA ASP A 34 8.21 -1.96 -3.89
C ASP A 34 9.71 -1.92 -3.60
N PRO A 35 10.13 -2.06 -2.37
CA PRO A 35 9.30 -2.27 -1.18
C PRO A 35 8.72 -0.98 -0.60
N PHE A 36 7.64 -1.14 0.18
CA PHE A 36 7.22 -0.11 1.12
C PHE A 36 8.12 -0.20 2.34
N VAL A 37 8.85 0.84 2.64
CA VAL A 37 9.74 0.87 3.81
C VAL A 37 8.96 1.49 4.98
N LEU A 38 8.67 0.68 5.99
CA LEU A 38 7.89 1.08 7.15
C LEU A 38 8.83 1.27 8.34
N GLU A 39 8.79 2.45 8.94
CA GLU A 39 9.64 2.77 10.08
C GLU A 39 8.93 2.46 11.38
N PHE A 40 9.57 1.66 12.22
CA PHE A 40 9.08 1.32 13.54
C PHE A 40 9.89 2.05 14.59
N VAL A 41 9.30 3.10 15.14
CA VAL A 41 9.90 3.85 16.24
C VAL A 41 9.27 3.38 17.55
N GLY A 42 10.09 3.07 18.53
CA GLY A 42 9.62 2.77 19.89
C GLY A 42 9.22 1.34 20.17
N ILE A 43 9.55 0.39 19.27
CA ILE A 43 9.35 -1.02 19.54
C ILE A 43 10.61 -1.57 20.23
N PRO A 44 10.51 -2.08 21.47
CA PRO A 44 11.65 -2.70 22.12
C PRO A 44 12.05 -3.99 21.36
N GLU A 45 13.36 -4.14 21.09
CA GLU A 45 13.91 -5.25 20.31
C GLU A 45 13.59 -6.64 20.90
N LYS A 46 13.20 -6.71 22.17
CA LYS A 46 13.02 -7.96 22.88
C LYS A 46 11.57 -8.36 23.17
N GLN A 47 10.61 -7.58 22.70
CA GLN A 47 9.21 -7.95 22.92
C GLN A 47 8.72 -8.89 21.82
N VAL A 48 8.31 -10.07 22.26
CA VAL A 48 7.56 -10.97 21.39
C VAL A 48 6.14 -10.45 21.36
N TYR A 49 5.77 -9.77 20.27
CA TYR A 49 4.42 -9.31 20.08
C TYR A 49 3.52 -10.49 19.74
N LEU A 50 2.34 -10.51 20.32
CA LEU A 50 1.28 -11.36 19.81
C LEU A 50 1.01 -10.95 18.35
N GLU A 51 0.65 -11.94 17.54
CA GLU A 51 0.48 -11.75 16.10
C GLU A 51 -0.42 -10.57 15.75
N GLY A 52 -1.56 -10.43 16.45
CA GLY A 52 -2.49 -9.35 16.22
C GLY A 52 -1.94 -7.97 16.57
N GLU A 53 -1.11 -7.86 17.60
CA GLU A 53 -0.50 -6.57 17.99
C GLU A 53 0.49 -6.07 16.95
N LEU A 54 1.28 -6.97 16.37
CA LEU A 54 2.23 -6.59 15.33
C LEU A 54 1.49 -6.16 14.07
N GLU A 55 0.46 -6.86 13.67
CA GLU A 55 -0.37 -6.48 12.54
C GLU A 55 -1.01 -5.11 12.73
N ASP A 56 -1.58 -4.85 13.90
CA ASP A 56 -2.19 -3.57 14.21
C ASP A 56 -1.18 -2.42 14.11
N ARG A 57 0.04 -2.63 14.60
CA ARG A 57 1.10 -1.63 14.51
C ARG A 57 1.60 -1.42 13.08
N LEU A 58 1.71 -2.50 12.31
CA LEU A 58 2.07 -2.42 10.90
C LEU A 58 1.01 -1.64 10.12
N ILE A 59 -0.26 -1.95 10.37
CA ILE A 59 -1.37 -1.26 9.72
C ILE A 59 -1.41 0.22 10.10
N ALA A 60 -1.21 0.55 11.38
CA ALA A 60 -1.17 1.93 11.84
C ALA A 60 -0.02 2.71 11.20
N ASN A 61 1.16 2.10 11.12
CA ASN A 61 2.34 2.71 10.53
C ASN A 61 2.15 2.92 9.02
N LEU A 62 1.59 1.94 8.35
CA LEU A 62 1.28 2.01 6.92
C LEU A 62 0.24 3.09 6.65
N GLN A 63 -0.79 3.20 7.48
CA GLN A 63 -1.80 4.24 7.38
C GLN A 63 -1.15 5.62 7.44
N ASP A 64 -0.31 5.86 8.44
CA ASP A 64 0.39 7.13 8.61
C ASP A 64 1.31 7.42 7.43
N PHE A 65 2.04 6.41 6.98
CA PHE A 65 2.94 6.50 5.83
C PHE A 65 2.20 6.94 4.57
N LEU A 66 1.05 6.33 4.29
CA LEU A 66 0.27 6.65 3.10
C LEU A 66 -0.35 8.05 3.18
N LEU A 67 -0.79 8.47 4.37
CA LEU A 67 -1.30 9.82 4.57
C LEU A 67 -0.21 10.87 4.42
N GLU A 68 1.04 10.53 4.80
CA GLU A 68 2.20 11.41 4.62
C GLU A 68 2.73 11.45 3.18
N LEU A 69 2.47 10.42 2.38
CA LEU A 69 2.92 10.35 0.99
C LEU A 69 2.34 11.43 0.11
N GLY A 70 1.47 12.23 0.64
CA GLY A 70 1.06 13.43 -0.01
C GLY A 70 -0.41 13.54 -0.35
N LYS A 71 -0.65 14.41 -1.30
CA LYS A 71 -1.98 14.86 -1.67
C LYS A 71 -2.78 13.73 -2.31
N GLY A 72 -3.94 13.49 -1.80
CA GLY A 72 -4.89 12.62 -2.48
C GLY A 72 -5.46 11.52 -1.63
N PHE A 73 -4.70 10.97 -0.68
CA PHE A 73 -5.22 9.91 0.18
C PHE A 73 -6.17 10.47 1.23
N ALA A 74 -7.39 9.94 1.25
CA ALA A 74 -8.36 10.16 2.31
C ALA A 74 -8.63 8.82 2.99
N PHE A 75 -8.50 8.78 4.30
CA PHE A 75 -8.71 7.55 5.06
C PHE A 75 -10.19 7.25 5.23
N ILE A 76 -10.58 6.03 4.88
CA ILE A 76 -11.97 5.56 5.01
C ILE A 76 -12.13 4.66 6.23
N GLY A 77 -11.26 3.67 6.40
CA GLY A 77 -11.38 2.79 7.56
C GLY A 77 -10.30 1.73 7.65
N ARG A 78 -10.16 1.20 8.86
CA ARG A 78 -9.37 0.00 9.14
C ARG A 78 -10.31 -1.17 9.37
N GLN A 79 -9.86 -2.36 9.02
CA GLN A 79 -10.65 -3.58 9.20
C GLN A 79 -12.07 -3.35 8.71
N TYR A 80 -12.13 -2.86 7.49
CA TYR A 80 -13.38 -2.48 6.85
C TYR A 80 -14.18 -3.73 6.48
N LYS A 81 -15.32 -3.87 7.12
CA LYS A 81 -16.17 -5.06 6.95
C LYS A 81 -16.93 -4.99 5.64
N ILE A 82 -16.85 -6.05 4.86
CA ILE A 82 -17.66 -6.24 3.66
C ILE A 82 -18.40 -7.58 3.76
N ASN A 83 -19.57 -7.61 3.18
CA ASN A 83 -20.40 -8.81 3.18
C ASN A 83 -20.58 -9.28 1.74
N ILE A 84 -20.17 -10.50 1.48
CA ILE A 84 -20.33 -11.13 0.16
C ILE A 84 -21.07 -12.43 0.36
N GLY A 85 -22.30 -12.49 -0.12
CA GLY A 85 -23.18 -13.63 0.17
C GLY A 85 -23.42 -13.75 1.66
N SER A 86 -23.19 -14.93 2.21
CA SER A 86 -23.32 -15.20 3.65
C SER A 86 -22.02 -15.00 4.44
N ARG A 87 -20.95 -14.54 3.78
CA ARG A 87 -19.62 -14.42 4.36
C ARG A 87 -19.26 -12.98 4.68
N HIS A 88 -18.48 -12.81 5.74
CA HIS A 88 -17.93 -11.53 6.15
C HIS A 88 -16.43 -11.53 5.90
N PHE A 89 -15.94 -10.42 5.36
CA PHE A 89 -14.52 -10.21 5.13
C PHE A 89 -14.14 -8.84 5.69
N TYR A 90 -12.86 -8.68 5.98
CA TYR A 90 -12.32 -7.42 6.49
C TYR A 90 -11.13 -7.00 5.64
N VAL A 91 -11.22 -5.81 5.08
CA VAL A 91 -10.10 -5.21 4.36
C VAL A 91 -9.26 -4.43 5.37
N ASP A 92 -7.97 -4.70 5.44
CA ASP A 92 -7.11 -4.12 6.49
C ASP A 92 -7.14 -2.59 6.47
N LEU A 93 -6.97 -1.98 5.31
CA LEU A 93 -7.03 -0.53 5.12
C LEU A 93 -7.80 -0.18 3.87
N VAL A 94 -8.68 0.80 4.00
CA VAL A 94 -9.41 1.37 2.87
C VAL A 94 -9.16 2.87 2.85
N PHE A 95 -8.74 3.36 1.70
CA PHE A 95 -8.59 4.79 1.40
C PHE A 95 -9.42 5.14 0.18
N TYR A 96 -9.69 6.41 0.02
CA TYR A 96 -10.15 6.97 -1.24
C TYR A 96 -9.10 7.96 -1.73
N HIS A 97 -8.68 7.82 -2.99
CA HIS A 97 -7.69 8.72 -3.56
C HIS A 97 -8.39 9.79 -4.40
N ARG A 98 -8.29 11.04 -3.97
CA ARG A 98 -9.04 12.15 -4.57
C ARG A 98 -8.58 12.51 -5.98
N ILE A 99 -7.31 12.30 -6.31
CA ILE A 99 -6.76 12.61 -7.63
C ILE A 99 -7.09 11.50 -8.61
N LEU A 100 -6.88 10.26 -8.21
CA LEU A 100 -7.21 9.08 -9.02
C LEU A 100 -8.71 8.78 -9.04
N LYS A 101 -9.47 9.37 -8.14
CA LYS A 101 -10.92 9.19 -8.00
C LYS A 101 -11.32 7.73 -7.88
N CYS A 102 -10.70 7.05 -6.97
CA CYS A 102 -10.98 5.63 -6.74
C CYS A 102 -10.65 5.21 -5.32
N PHE A 103 -11.27 4.11 -4.89
CA PHE A 103 -10.92 3.44 -3.65
C PHE A 103 -9.56 2.75 -3.79
N VAL A 104 -8.79 2.76 -2.71
CA VAL A 104 -7.53 2.03 -2.61
C VAL A 104 -7.65 1.07 -1.44
N LEU A 105 -7.59 -0.22 -1.74
CA LEU A 105 -7.71 -1.29 -0.75
C LEU A 105 -6.33 -1.88 -0.49
N ILE A 106 -6.00 -2.06 0.78
CA ILE A 106 -4.70 -2.61 1.16
C ILE A 106 -4.89 -3.74 2.14
N ASP A 107 -4.31 -4.89 1.83
CA ASP A 107 -4.20 -6.02 2.75
C ASP A 107 -2.73 -6.28 3.05
N LEU A 108 -2.45 -6.52 4.31
CA LEU A 108 -1.11 -6.79 4.81
C LEU A 108 -0.99 -8.25 5.22
N LYS A 109 0.03 -8.92 4.69
CA LYS A 109 0.39 -10.27 5.07
C LYS A 109 1.75 -10.27 5.77
N ARG A 110 1.85 -10.88 6.93
CA ARG A 110 3.11 -10.90 7.70
C ARG A 110 4.19 -11.75 7.06
N GLY A 111 3.81 -12.76 6.31
CA GLY A 111 4.74 -13.69 5.68
C GLY A 111 4.78 -13.54 4.18
N GLU A 112 4.90 -14.67 3.52
CA GLU A 112 4.93 -14.74 2.06
C GLU A 112 3.54 -14.53 1.48
N ILE A 113 3.47 -13.77 0.40
CA ILE A 113 2.23 -13.56 -0.34
C ILE A 113 1.93 -14.83 -1.14
N GLU A 114 0.76 -15.38 -0.94
CA GLU A 114 0.30 -16.59 -1.60
C GLU A 114 -0.78 -16.28 -2.64
N HIS A 115 -1.05 -17.26 -3.51
CA HIS A 115 -2.03 -17.08 -4.59
C HIS A 115 -3.45 -16.78 -4.08
N ASN A 116 -3.82 -17.34 -2.93
CA ASN A 116 -5.14 -17.07 -2.34
C ASN A 116 -5.25 -15.64 -1.80
N ASP A 117 -4.15 -15.00 -1.40
CA ASP A 117 -4.15 -13.59 -1.00
C ASP A 117 -4.51 -12.68 -2.18
N ILE A 118 -4.01 -13.03 -3.36
CA ILE A 118 -4.30 -12.30 -4.59
C ILE A 118 -5.76 -12.52 -4.99
N GLY A 119 -6.24 -13.75 -4.93
CA GLY A 119 -7.64 -14.07 -5.21
C GLY A 119 -8.60 -13.35 -4.28
N GLN A 120 -8.25 -13.25 -3.01
CA GLN A 120 -9.06 -12.54 -2.03
C GLN A 120 -9.12 -11.04 -2.32
N MET A 121 -7.99 -10.43 -2.67
CA MET A 121 -7.98 -9.01 -3.05
C MET A 121 -8.79 -8.78 -4.33
N ASN A 122 -8.71 -9.66 -5.29
CA ASN A 122 -9.52 -9.56 -6.50
C ASN A 122 -11.03 -9.61 -6.17
N LEU A 123 -11.41 -10.45 -5.23
CA LEU A 123 -12.78 -10.51 -4.73
C LEU A 123 -13.21 -9.17 -4.12
N TYR A 124 -12.35 -8.56 -3.32
CA TYR A 124 -12.61 -7.25 -2.71
C TYR A 124 -12.75 -6.16 -3.76
N LEU A 125 -11.89 -6.15 -4.76
CA LEU A 125 -11.95 -5.17 -5.85
C LEU A 125 -13.29 -5.26 -6.60
N ASN A 126 -13.74 -6.48 -6.88
CA ASN A 126 -15.03 -6.69 -7.54
C ASN A 126 -16.19 -6.22 -6.68
N TYR A 127 -16.12 -6.46 -5.36
CA TYR A 127 -17.14 -5.97 -4.43
C TYR A 127 -17.20 -4.43 -4.44
N PHE A 128 -16.06 -3.77 -4.30
CA PHE A 128 -16.01 -2.31 -4.27
C PHE A 128 -16.49 -1.70 -5.58
N LYS A 129 -16.11 -2.29 -6.69
CA LYS A 129 -16.55 -1.84 -8.01
C LYS A 129 -18.06 -1.90 -8.16
N LYS A 130 -18.68 -2.95 -7.65
CA LYS A 130 -20.11 -3.18 -7.78
C LYS A 130 -20.93 -2.45 -6.72
N GLU A 131 -20.49 -2.49 -5.45
CA GLU A 131 -21.31 -2.07 -4.32
C GLU A 131 -20.94 -0.70 -3.76
N GLU A 132 -19.66 -0.32 -3.79
CA GLU A 132 -19.19 0.92 -3.16
C GLU A 132 -19.00 2.06 -4.17
N ASN A 133 -18.60 1.75 -5.40
CA ASN A 133 -18.39 2.78 -6.42
C ASN A 133 -19.69 3.50 -6.74
N THR A 134 -19.57 4.80 -6.93
CA THR A 134 -20.65 5.65 -7.42
C THR A 134 -20.25 6.26 -8.77
N GLU A 135 -21.16 6.98 -9.38
CA GLU A 135 -20.90 7.64 -10.65
C GLU A 135 -19.69 8.59 -10.54
N GLY A 136 -18.78 8.48 -11.47
CA GLY A 136 -17.54 9.26 -11.46
C GLY A 136 -16.36 8.57 -10.82
N ASP A 137 -16.58 7.48 -10.08
CA ASP A 137 -15.47 6.71 -9.51
C ASP A 137 -14.82 5.84 -10.58
N ASN A 138 -13.49 5.82 -10.56
CA ASN A 138 -12.71 4.90 -11.37
C ASN A 138 -12.61 3.54 -10.68
N GLU A 139 -12.09 2.55 -11.38
CA GLU A 139 -11.92 1.21 -10.82
C GLU A 139 -11.05 1.25 -9.56
N PRO A 140 -11.42 0.52 -8.51
CA PRO A 140 -10.64 0.50 -7.29
C PRO A 140 -9.27 -0.15 -7.50
N ILE A 141 -8.31 0.28 -6.70
CA ILE A 141 -6.94 -0.22 -6.70
C ILE A 141 -6.78 -1.14 -5.49
N GLY A 142 -6.17 -2.30 -5.69
CA GLY A 142 -5.83 -3.21 -4.61
C GLY A 142 -4.33 -3.39 -4.50
N ILE A 143 -3.83 -3.33 -3.27
CA ILE A 143 -2.42 -3.57 -2.98
C ILE A 143 -2.34 -4.68 -1.93
N VAL A 144 -1.69 -5.77 -2.30
CA VAL A 144 -1.38 -6.86 -1.38
C VAL A 144 0.06 -6.68 -0.94
N LEU A 145 0.27 -6.50 0.36
CA LEU A 145 1.60 -6.32 0.95
C LEU A 145 2.01 -7.55 1.74
N GLY A 146 3.23 -8.00 1.53
CA GLY A 146 3.80 -9.10 2.31
C GLY A 146 5.27 -8.90 2.56
N ALA A 147 5.81 -9.65 3.52
CA ALA A 147 7.24 -9.61 3.82
C ALA A 147 8.06 -10.22 2.67
N TYR A 148 7.51 -11.21 2.00
CA TYR A 148 8.17 -11.94 0.91
C TYR A 148 7.18 -12.14 -0.24
N LYS A 149 7.72 -12.18 -1.46
CA LYS A 149 6.96 -12.59 -2.63
C LYS A 149 7.83 -13.42 -3.56
N ASP A 150 7.26 -14.49 -4.11
CA ASP A 150 7.87 -15.27 -5.18
C ASP A 150 7.40 -14.65 -6.51
N LYS A 151 8.33 -14.09 -7.26
CA LYS A 151 8.02 -13.39 -8.52
C LYS A 151 7.31 -14.28 -9.53
N VAL A 152 7.73 -15.53 -9.62
CA VAL A 152 7.15 -16.49 -10.60
C VAL A 152 5.72 -16.82 -10.20
N LEU A 153 5.49 -17.12 -8.92
CA LEU A 153 4.15 -17.42 -8.42
C LEU A 153 3.20 -16.23 -8.65
N ILE A 154 3.66 -15.01 -8.34
CA ILE A 154 2.87 -13.80 -8.53
C ILE A 154 2.52 -13.58 -9.99
N GLU A 155 3.47 -13.83 -10.88
CA GLU A 155 3.27 -13.69 -12.32
C GLU A 155 2.12 -14.59 -12.82
N TYR A 156 2.11 -15.86 -12.39
CA TYR A 156 1.03 -16.77 -12.73
C TYR A 156 -0.29 -16.42 -12.02
N ALA A 157 -0.22 -16.06 -10.75
CA ALA A 157 -1.41 -15.78 -9.96
C ALA A 157 -2.15 -14.53 -10.40
N THR A 158 -1.45 -13.58 -11.03
CA THR A 158 -2.03 -12.33 -11.49
C THR A 158 -2.52 -12.39 -12.95
N GLN A 159 -2.31 -13.50 -13.64
CA GLN A 159 -2.82 -13.68 -14.99
C GLN A 159 -4.35 -13.64 -14.99
N GLY A 160 -4.92 -12.84 -15.89
CA GLY A 160 -6.37 -12.72 -16.01
C GLY A 160 -7.08 -11.95 -14.89
N ILE A 161 -6.33 -11.39 -13.97
CA ILE A 161 -6.85 -10.58 -12.87
C ILE A 161 -6.76 -9.09 -13.25
N SER A 162 -7.52 -8.26 -12.56
CA SER A 162 -7.53 -6.83 -12.78
C SER A 162 -6.11 -6.24 -12.81
N ASN A 163 -5.84 -5.37 -13.79
CA ASN A 163 -4.58 -4.62 -13.84
C ASN A 163 -4.48 -3.55 -12.74
N GLN A 164 -5.52 -3.39 -11.92
CA GLN A 164 -5.54 -2.51 -10.78
C GLN A 164 -5.10 -3.21 -9.49
N LEU A 165 -4.73 -4.49 -9.56
CA LEU A 165 -4.22 -5.24 -8.42
C LEU A 165 -2.70 -5.26 -8.48
N PHE A 166 -2.07 -4.80 -7.41
CA PHE A 166 -0.61 -4.73 -7.27
C PHE A 166 -0.17 -5.55 -6.08
N VAL A 167 0.99 -6.18 -6.23
CA VAL A 167 1.61 -6.99 -5.18
C VAL A 167 2.96 -6.38 -4.86
N SER A 168 3.18 -6.03 -3.61
CA SER A 168 4.41 -5.39 -3.15
C SER A 168 4.93 -6.03 -1.87
N ARG A 169 6.23 -5.89 -1.65
CA ARG A 169 6.84 -6.24 -0.37
C ARG A 169 6.82 -5.04 0.55
N TYR A 170 6.78 -5.28 1.83
CA TYR A 170 7.14 -4.28 2.82
C TYR A 170 8.45 -4.65 3.48
N GLN A 171 9.17 -3.65 3.93
CA GLN A 171 10.42 -3.81 4.64
C GLN A 171 10.35 -2.97 5.90
N LEU A 172 10.71 -3.58 7.03
CA LEU A 172 10.77 -2.88 8.29
C LEU A 172 12.12 -2.23 8.45
N TYR A 173 12.12 -0.95 8.74
CA TYR A 173 13.30 -0.23 9.14
C TYR A 173 13.24 0.02 10.64
N LEU A 174 14.20 -0.58 11.36
CA LEU A 174 14.37 -0.38 12.78
C LEU A 174 15.56 0.55 12.98
N PRO A 175 15.33 1.79 13.44
CA PRO A 175 16.44 2.70 13.71
C PRO A 175 17.36 2.10 14.76
N ASP A 176 18.67 2.20 14.53
CA ASP A 176 19.66 1.77 15.50
C ASP A 176 19.53 2.63 16.78
N LYS A 177 19.67 2.00 17.94
CA LYS A 177 19.65 2.69 19.25
C LYS A 177 20.64 3.86 19.31
N LYS A 178 21.76 3.77 18.62
CA LYS A 178 22.76 4.84 18.55
C LYS A 178 22.29 6.04 17.75
N GLN A 179 21.36 5.86 16.82
CA GLN A 179 20.81 6.94 16.00
C GLN A 179 19.66 7.68 16.70
N LEU A 180 19.06 7.06 17.73
CA LEU A 180 17.96 7.65 18.49
C LEU A 180 18.44 8.48 19.69
N GLN A 181 19.73 8.44 19.97
CA GLN A 181 20.37 9.28 20.96
C GLN A 181 20.93 10.54 20.32
#